data_361ae365acd7dd979e4d50e69ddea70b
#
_entry.id   361ae365acd7dd979e4d50e69ddea70b
#
_cell.length_a   1.000
_cell.length_b   1.000
_cell.length_c   1.000
_cell.angle_alpha   90.00
_cell.angle_beta   90.00
_cell.angle_gamma   90.00
#
_symmetry.space_group_name_H-M   'P 1'
#
loop_
_entity.id
_entity.type
_entity.pdbx_description
1 polymer ?
#
loop_
_entity_poly.entity_id
_entity_poly.type
_entity_poly.pdbx_seq_one_letter_code
_entity_poly.pdbx_strand_id
1 'polypeptide(L)'
;MTTQAHGAYRRAHSLDMALATLAEGPCTVLAGGTDLYAGAPPASPLLDITTLDELRHIGPAESEDRPAIRLGALASWATVRDGALPSWAHALALAARDVGGVQIQNRGTIGGNVCNASPAADGVPALLALDARVELTRRGSRRLLPLDRFLLGPRRTARAEDELLTAFVLPEPPPGSRSTFLKLGARRYLVISIAMVAIAIDVGDDGRLAAARLAVGACGPVASRLPVLESRLAGMAVPLAPSALARLIDTDALAPLRPIDDVRSNAPYRLDAVTTLLTRGLAELSQEVLA
;
A
#
# COMPACT_ATOMS: atom_id res chain seq x y z
N MET A 1 13.79 -33.80 25.28
CA MET A 1 14.08 -32.35 25.37
C MET A 1 14.66 -31.91 24.02
N THR A 2 13.81 -31.47 23.11
CA THR A 2 14.22 -30.95 21.82
C THR A 2 14.65 -29.51 22.04
N THR A 3 15.96 -29.26 21.96
CA THR A 3 16.53 -27.91 21.94
C THR A 3 16.03 -27.22 20.68
N GLN A 4 15.04 -26.31 20.82
CA GLN A 4 14.71 -25.39 19.75
C GLN A 4 15.97 -24.57 19.47
N ALA A 5 16.60 -24.81 18.34
CA ALA A 5 17.64 -23.94 17.82
C ALA A 5 16.99 -22.57 17.59
N HIS A 6 17.20 -21.62 18.49
CA HIS A 6 16.85 -20.23 18.28
C HIS A 6 17.66 -19.78 17.05
N GLY A 7 16.94 -19.40 15.99
CA GLY A 7 17.57 -19.02 14.72
C GLY A 7 18.66 -17.96 14.95
N ALA A 8 19.81 -18.12 14.29
CA ALA A 8 20.91 -17.17 14.40
C ALA A 8 20.44 -15.76 14.01
N TYR A 9 20.84 -14.75 14.81
CA TYR A 9 20.61 -13.34 14.51
C TYR A 9 21.81 -12.79 13.76
N ARG A 10 21.57 -12.17 12.61
CA ARG A 10 22.57 -11.49 11.79
C ARG A 10 22.12 -10.06 11.52
N ARG A 11 22.98 -9.07 11.77
CA ARG A 11 22.74 -7.67 11.42
C ARG A 11 23.55 -7.31 10.19
N ALA A 12 22.86 -6.83 9.15
CA ALA A 12 23.51 -6.33 7.96
C ALA A 12 23.91 -4.84 8.14
N HIS A 13 25.12 -4.51 7.76
CA HIS A 13 25.65 -3.14 7.79
C HIS A 13 25.76 -2.51 6.39
N SER A 14 25.44 -3.26 5.34
CA SER A 14 25.32 -2.81 3.97
C SER A 14 24.27 -3.65 3.22
N LEU A 15 23.74 -3.11 2.14
CA LEU A 15 22.80 -3.84 1.27
C LEU A 15 23.47 -5.10 0.71
N ASP A 16 24.72 -5.00 0.27
CA ASP A 16 25.46 -6.16 -0.26
C ASP A 16 25.59 -7.29 0.76
N MET A 17 25.84 -6.96 2.04
CA MET A 17 25.86 -7.95 3.11
C MET A 17 24.50 -8.61 3.32
N ALA A 18 23.41 -7.82 3.29
CA ALA A 18 22.05 -8.36 3.40
C ALA A 18 21.74 -9.33 2.26
N LEU A 19 22.04 -8.93 1.02
CA LEU A 19 21.83 -9.77 -0.17
C LEU A 19 22.71 -11.02 -0.19
N ALA A 20 23.96 -10.91 0.27
CA ALA A 20 24.83 -12.06 0.42
C ALA A 20 24.25 -13.07 1.43
N THR A 21 23.74 -12.58 2.56
CA THR A 21 23.11 -13.43 3.59
C THR A 21 21.86 -14.14 3.06
N LEU A 22 21.01 -13.44 2.30
CA LEU A 22 19.82 -14.05 1.68
C LEU A 22 20.19 -15.10 0.62
N ALA A 23 21.30 -14.94 -0.08
CA ALA A 23 21.80 -15.91 -1.04
C ALA A 23 22.37 -17.20 -0.38
N GLU A 24 22.74 -17.15 0.91
CA GLU A 24 23.19 -18.32 1.67
C GLU A 24 22.04 -19.25 2.08
N GLY A 25 20.81 -18.73 2.15
CA GLY A 25 19.62 -19.47 2.53
C GLY A 25 18.49 -18.63 3.11
N PRO A 26 17.35 -19.23 3.39
CA PRO A 26 16.15 -18.52 3.82
C PRO A 26 16.34 -17.85 5.19
N CYS A 27 16.02 -16.56 5.25
CA CYS A 27 16.03 -15.76 6.47
C CYS A 27 14.68 -15.03 6.65
N THR A 28 14.30 -14.83 7.91
CA THR A 28 13.23 -13.88 8.25
C THR A 28 13.83 -12.47 8.32
N VAL A 29 13.38 -11.58 7.45
CA VAL A 29 13.88 -10.20 7.42
C VAL A 29 13.25 -9.38 8.55
N LEU A 30 14.09 -8.78 9.40
CA LEU A 30 13.69 -7.85 10.45
C LEU A 30 13.88 -6.41 9.98
N ALA A 31 12.75 -5.73 9.73
CA ALA A 31 12.66 -4.29 9.51
C ALA A 31 12.10 -3.59 10.76
N GLY A 32 10.90 -3.01 10.72
CA GLY A 32 10.27 -2.38 11.88
C GLY A 32 9.93 -3.29 13.05
N GLY A 33 9.74 -4.59 12.79
CA GLY A 33 9.47 -5.62 13.81
C GLY A 33 8.05 -5.62 14.39
N THR A 34 7.19 -4.71 13.99
CA THR A 34 5.87 -4.48 14.61
C THR A 34 4.89 -5.64 14.47
N ASP A 35 4.94 -6.39 13.37
CA ASP A 35 4.19 -7.63 13.18
C ASP A 35 4.98 -8.86 13.60
N LEU A 36 6.29 -8.85 13.39
CA LEU A 36 7.16 -10.00 13.70
C LEU A 36 7.14 -10.35 15.17
N TYR A 37 7.22 -9.35 16.05
CA TYR A 37 7.23 -9.56 17.50
C TYR A 37 5.83 -9.69 18.12
N ALA A 38 4.78 -9.44 17.35
CA ALA A 38 3.40 -9.70 17.78
C ALA A 38 2.96 -11.16 17.59
N GLY A 39 3.76 -11.97 16.88
CA GLY A 39 3.49 -13.36 16.54
C GLY A 39 4.40 -14.36 17.27
N ALA A 40 4.35 -15.62 16.83
CA ALA A 40 5.31 -16.64 17.26
C ALA A 40 6.72 -16.31 16.75
N PRO A 41 7.77 -16.65 17.52
CA PRO A 41 9.15 -16.49 17.08
C PRO A 41 9.39 -17.16 15.71
N PRO A 42 10.11 -16.52 14.80
CA PRO A 42 10.40 -17.11 13.50
C PRO A 42 11.27 -18.37 13.64
N ALA A 43 10.97 -19.37 12.82
CA ALA A 43 11.74 -20.61 12.79
C ALA A 43 13.07 -20.48 12.05
N SER A 44 13.20 -19.50 11.12
CA SER A 44 14.40 -19.22 10.35
C SER A 44 15.30 -18.16 11.03
N PRO A 45 16.59 -18.10 10.68
CA PRO A 45 17.49 -17.04 11.14
C PRO A 45 16.91 -15.65 10.86
N LEU A 46 17.16 -14.72 11.80
CA LEU A 46 16.78 -13.32 11.64
C LEU A 46 17.89 -12.55 10.90
N LEU A 47 17.50 -11.88 9.81
CA LEU A 47 18.33 -10.89 9.13
C LEU A 47 17.82 -9.49 9.48
N ASP A 48 18.54 -8.81 10.33
CA ASP A 48 18.25 -7.43 10.74
C ASP A 48 18.82 -6.45 9.71
N ILE A 49 17.93 -5.72 9.04
CA ILE A 49 18.26 -4.69 8.05
C ILE A 49 18.00 -3.27 8.57
N THR A 50 17.71 -3.10 9.85
CA THR A 50 17.31 -1.79 10.44
C THR A 50 18.39 -0.71 10.35
N THR A 51 19.63 -1.08 10.10
CA THR A 51 20.80 -0.17 9.97
C THR A 51 21.07 0.27 8.53
N LEU A 52 20.29 -0.19 7.55
CA LEU A 52 20.48 0.17 6.14
C LEU A 52 19.79 1.51 5.84
N ASP A 53 20.45 2.63 6.15
CA ASP A 53 19.87 3.97 6.03
C ASP A 53 19.54 4.34 4.57
N GLU A 54 20.26 3.79 3.60
CA GLU A 54 19.95 3.93 2.18
C GLU A 54 18.55 3.43 1.78
N LEU A 55 17.99 2.52 2.55
CA LEU A 55 16.63 2.01 2.35
C LEU A 55 15.55 2.87 3.04
N ARG A 56 15.92 3.96 3.72
CA ARG A 56 14.98 4.90 4.37
C ARG A 56 14.64 6.10 3.49
N HIS A 57 15.48 6.37 2.50
CA HIS A 57 15.40 7.59 1.71
C HIS A 57 14.11 7.65 0.89
N ILE A 58 13.47 8.83 0.90
CA ILE A 58 12.36 9.20 0.01
C ILE A 58 12.87 10.33 -0.88
N GLY A 59 12.81 10.16 -2.18
CA GLY A 59 13.33 11.17 -3.10
C GLY A 59 12.98 10.91 -4.56
N PRO A 60 13.43 11.81 -5.45
CA PRO A 60 13.18 11.69 -6.88
C PRO A 60 13.83 10.43 -7.45
N ALA A 61 13.20 9.89 -8.48
CA ALA A 61 13.65 8.74 -9.28
C ALA A 61 13.10 8.85 -10.69
N GLU A 62 13.43 7.88 -11.52
CA GLU A 62 12.84 7.70 -12.83
C GLU A 62 12.21 6.30 -12.93
N SER A 63 11.12 6.18 -13.67
CA SER A 63 10.45 4.93 -13.97
C SER A 63 9.96 4.94 -15.41
N GLU A 64 10.49 4.04 -16.24
CA GLU A 64 10.10 3.93 -17.66
C GLU A 64 10.23 5.27 -18.40
N ASP A 65 11.37 5.94 -18.21
CA ASP A 65 11.72 7.24 -18.83
C ASP A 65 10.80 8.41 -18.42
N ARG A 66 10.11 8.30 -17.29
CA ARG A 66 9.33 9.40 -16.71
C ARG A 66 9.71 9.66 -15.25
N PRO A 67 9.49 10.90 -14.75
CA PRO A 67 9.70 11.22 -13.35
C PRO A 67 8.92 10.30 -12.42
N ALA A 68 9.50 9.99 -11.27
CA ALA A 68 8.91 9.15 -10.25
C ALA A 68 9.40 9.57 -8.86
N ILE A 69 8.74 9.07 -7.82
CA ILE A 69 9.25 9.12 -6.45
C ILE A 69 9.66 7.70 -6.02
N ARG A 70 10.86 7.57 -5.49
CA ARG A 70 11.33 6.36 -4.85
C ARG A 70 11.13 6.47 -3.33
N LEU A 71 10.38 5.52 -2.77
CA LEU A 71 10.19 5.36 -1.34
C LEU A 71 11.01 4.16 -0.88
N GLY A 72 12.05 4.36 -0.09
CA GLY A 72 12.84 3.27 0.45
C GLY A 72 12.02 2.35 1.36
N ALA A 73 12.25 1.05 1.30
CA ALA A 73 11.45 0.05 2.01
C ALA A 73 11.47 0.19 3.53
N LEU A 74 12.53 0.79 4.09
CA LEU A 74 12.67 1.09 5.52
C LEU A 74 12.15 2.47 5.92
N ALA A 75 11.58 3.25 4.99
CA ALA A 75 10.86 4.47 5.37
C ALA A 75 9.75 4.10 6.36
N SER A 76 9.72 4.78 7.51
CA SER A 76 8.70 4.56 8.53
C SER A 76 7.38 5.22 8.13
N TRP A 77 6.27 4.77 8.69
CA TRP A 77 4.98 5.42 8.48
C TRP A 77 5.00 6.86 9.00
N ALA A 78 5.74 7.17 10.06
CA ALA A 78 5.94 8.54 10.53
C ALA A 78 6.65 9.39 9.47
N THR A 79 7.70 8.87 8.82
CA THR A 79 8.40 9.57 7.73
C THR A 79 7.46 9.83 6.54
N VAL A 80 6.62 8.87 6.18
CA VAL A 80 5.64 9.02 5.09
C VAL A 80 4.54 10.02 5.45
N ARG A 81 4.05 9.98 6.70
CA ARG A 81 3.00 10.88 7.22
C ARG A 81 3.44 12.34 7.25
N ASP A 82 4.68 12.58 7.73
CA ASP A 82 5.21 13.90 8.01
C ASP A 82 6.08 14.44 6.85
N GLY A 83 6.38 13.58 5.87
CA GLY A 83 7.16 13.92 4.68
C GLY A 83 6.38 14.83 3.73
N ALA A 84 7.11 15.65 2.98
CA ALA A 84 6.55 16.52 1.94
C ALA A 84 6.26 15.72 0.66
N LEU A 85 5.33 14.77 0.73
CA LEU A 85 4.84 14.11 -0.47
C LEU A 85 4.00 15.09 -1.32
N PRO A 86 4.10 15.05 -2.65
CA PRO A 86 3.28 15.90 -3.51
C PRO A 86 1.79 15.57 -3.38
N SER A 87 0.95 16.52 -3.74
CA SER A 87 -0.52 16.41 -3.60
C SER A 87 -1.12 15.17 -4.29
N TRP A 88 -0.53 14.73 -5.39
CA TRP A 88 -0.96 13.52 -6.07
C TRP A 88 -0.70 12.22 -5.27
N ALA A 89 0.24 12.24 -4.32
CA ALA A 89 0.55 11.11 -3.43
C ALA A 89 -0.07 11.26 -2.03
N HIS A 90 -0.99 12.22 -1.82
CA HIS A 90 -1.59 12.53 -0.52
C HIS A 90 -2.31 11.34 0.12
N ALA A 91 -2.92 10.44 -0.69
CA ALA A 91 -3.52 9.20 -0.20
C ALA A 91 -2.57 8.39 0.70
N LEU A 92 -1.28 8.35 0.37
CA LEU A 92 -0.30 7.61 1.15
C LEU A 92 -0.01 8.27 2.51
N ALA A 93 0.03 9.60 2.56
CA ALA A 93 0.19 10.34 3.81
C ALA A 93 -1.05 10.17 4.73
N LEU A 94 -2.26 10.16 4.14
CA LEU A 94 -3.49 9.89 4.88
C LEU A 94 -3.52 8.45 5.42
N ALA A 95 -3.18 7.46 4.60
CA ALA A 95 -3.06 6.07 5.04
C ALA A 95 -2.04 5.91 6.18
N ALA A 96 -0.90 6.60 6.11
CA ALA A 96 0.13 6.57 7.13
C ALA A 96 -0.37 7.07 8.52
N ARG A 97 -1.29 8.04 8.55
CA ARG A 97 -1.93 8.54 9.79
C ARG A 97 -2.79 7.48 10.48
N ASP A 98 -3.34 6.55 9.69
CA ASP A 98 -4.29 5.53 10.16
C ASP A 98 -3.61 4.18 10.46
N VAL A 99 -2.31 4.03 10.17
CA VAL A 99 -1.54 2.83 10.53
C VAL A 99 -1.25 2.79 12.02
N GLY A 100 -1.98 1.95 12.76
CA GLY A 100 -1.73 1.71 14.18
C GLY A 100 -1.71 2.98 15.03
N GLY A 101 -0.85 3.00 16.05
CA GLY A 101 -0.57 4.18 16.88
C GLY A 101 0.81 4.78 16.57
N VAL A 102 1.15 5.88 17.26
CA VAL A 102 2.41 6.62 17.06
C VAL A 102 3.64 5.71 17.17
N GLN A 103 3.64 4.76 18.11
CA GLN A 103 4.73 3.80 18.30
C GLN A 103 4.89 2.88 17.07
N ILE A 104 3.76 2.43 16.50
CA ILE A 104 3.75 1.62 15.27
C ILE A 104 4.19 2.46 14.08
N GLN A 105 3.71 3.71 13.96
CA GLN A 105 4.10 4.61 12.88
C GLN A 105 5.59 4.93 12.90
N ASN A 106 6.19 5.08 14.07
CA ASN A 106 7.62 5.36 14.23
C ASN A 106 8.51 4.16 13.90
N ARG A 107 8.03 2.94 14.10
CA ARG A 107 8.82 1.69 13.91
C ARG A 107 8.43 0.91 12.67
N GLY A 108 7.15 0.82 12.36
CA GLY A 108 6.63 0.12 11.20
C GLY A 108 7.10 0.76 9.92
N THR A 109 7.54 -0.07 8.97
CA THR A 109 8.07 0.38 7.69
C THR A 109 7.10 0.07 6.55
N ILE A 110 7.16 0.87 5.50
CA ILE A 110 6.31 0.66 4.31
C ILE A 110 6.59 -0.70 3.66
N GLY A 111 7.87 -1.09 3.56
CA GLY A 111 8.26 -2.41 3.03
C GLY A 111 7.79 -3.56 3.91
N GLY A 112 7.92 -3.42 5.25
CA GLY A 112 7.43 -4.42 6.21
C GLY A 112 5.92 -4.63 6.11
N ASN A 113 5.13 -3.56 5.98
CA ASN A 113 3.68 -3.62 5.83
C ASN A 113 3.27 -4.39 4.57
N VAL A 114 3.89 -4.10 3.43
CA VAL A 114 3.59 -4.75 2.15
C VAL A 114 4.08 -6.20 2.13
N CYS A 115 5.29 -6.49 2.63
CA CYS A 115 5.81 -7.87 2.73
C CYS A 115 4.99 -8.74 3.69
N ASN A 116 4.42 -8.14 4.74
CA ASN A 116 3.51 -8.83 5.65
C ASN A 116 2.21 -9.27 4.97
N ALA A 117 1.83 -8.63 3.86
CA ALA A 117 0.70 -8.96 3.00
C ALA A 117 -0.60 -9.24 3.79
N SER A 118 -0.90 -8.41 4.79
CA SER A 118 -2.19 -8.46 5.49
C SER A 118 -3.31 -7.94 4.60
N PRO A 119 -4.48 -8.60 4.51
CA PRO A 119 -5.65 -8.08 3.80
C PRO A 119 -6.10 -6.69 4.27
N ALA A 120 -5.80 -6.35 5.53
CA ALA A 120 -6.12 -5.07 6.16
C ALA A 120 -4.90 -4.14 6.32
N ALA A 121 -3.89 -4.27 5.45
CA ALA A 121 -2.73 -3.37 5.42
C ALA A 121 -3.12 -2.02 4.81
N ASP A 122 -3.25 -0.98 5.63
CA ASP A 122 -3.77 0.35 5.25
C ASP A 122 -2.96 1.02 4.12
N GLY A 123 -1.66 0.78 4.04
CA GLY A 123 -0.81 1.36 2.98
C GLY A 123 -1.00 0.76 1.60
N VAL A 124 -1.50 -0.48 1.51
CA VAL A 124 -1.58 -1.19 0.22
C VAL A 124 -2.56 -0.55 -0.76
N PRO A 125 -3.81 -0.17 -0.40
CA PRO A 125 -4.71 0.51 -1.32
C PRO A 125 -4.15 1.83 -1.84
N ALA A 126 -3.51 2.63 -0.97
CA ALA A 126 -2.89 3.89 -1.38
C ALA A 126 -1.77 3.66 -2.43
N LEU A 127 -0.90 2.69 -2.19
CA LEU A 127 0.14 2.32 -3.15
C LEU A 127 -0.43 1.79 -4.48
N LEU A 128 -1.52 0.99 -4.44
CA LEU A 128 -2.18 0.50 -5.65
C LEU A 128 -2.82 1.63 -6.47
N ALA A 129 -3.49 2.57 -5.82
CA ALA A 129 -4.09 3.73 -6.49
C ALA A 129 -3.04 4.67 -7.09
N LEU A 130 -1.81 4.64 -6.56
CA LEU A 130 -0.67 5.41 -7.07
C LEU A 130 0.19 4.62 -8.09
N ASP A 131 -0.30 3.50 -8.60
CA ASP A 131 0.39 2.63 -9.55
C ASP A 131 1.81 2.25 -9.10
N ALA A 132 1.99 2.04 -7.79
CA ALA A 132 3.28 1.72 -7.21
C ALA A 132 3.86 0.43 -7.78
N ARG A 133 5.17 0.47 -8.05
CA ARG A 133 5.97 -0.70 -8.41
C ARG A 133 6.89 -1.05 -7.26
N VAL A 134 7.06 -2.33 -7.02
CA VAL A 134 7.96 -2.88 -5.99
C VAL A 134 9.33 -3.11 -6.61
N GLU A 135 10.36 -2.54 -6.01
CA GLU A 135 11.76 -2.83 -6.35
C GLU A 135 12.23 -4.01 -5.53
N LEU A 136 12.56 -5.10 -6.20
CA LEU A 136 13.14 -6.31 -5.62
C LEU A 136 14.59 -6.42 -6.05
N THR A 137 15.49 -6.54 -5.08
CA THR A 137 16.92 -6.62 -5.31
C THR A 137 17.46 -7.95 -4.77
N ARG A 138 18.28 -8.61 -5.56
CA ARG A 138 19.11 -9.74 -5.15
C ARG A 138 20.54 -9.54 -5.62
N ARG A 139 21.45 -10.39 -5.20
CA ARG A 139 22.85 -10.28 -5.59
C ARG A 139 22.99 -10.27 -7.12
N GLY A 140 23.57 -9.19 -7.65
CA GLY A 140 23.81 -9.01 -9.09
C GLY A 140 22.61 -8.66 -9.96
N SER A 141 21.39 -8.51 -9.41
CA SER A 141 20.25 -8.12 -10.22
C SER A 141 19.16 -7.38 -9.41
N ARG A 142 18.39 -6.58 -10.14
CA ARG A 142 17.23 -5.83 -9.64
C ARG A 142 16.09 -5.93 -10.63
N ARG A 143 14.85 -6.04 -10.14
CA ARG A 143 13.65 -6.01 -10.95
C ARG A 143 12.58 -5.11 -10.33
N LEU A 144 11.76 -4.52 -11.19
CA LEU A 144 10.54 -3.81 -10.82
C LEU A 144 9.33 -4.67 -11.16
N LEU A 145 8.40 -4.76 -10.22
CA LEU A 145 7.18 -5.53 -10.35
C LEU A 145 6.00 -4.65 -9.94
N PRO A 146 4.90 -4.54 -10.72
CA PRO A 146 3.68 -3.88 -10.28
C PRO A 146 3.19 -4.47 -8.95
N LEU A 147 2.68 -3.62 -8.06
CA LEU A 147 2.29 -4.03 -6.70
C LEU A 147 1.16 -5.07 -6.71
N ASP A 148 0.23 -5.00 -7.66
CA ASP A 148 -0.84 -5.98 -7.85
C ASP A 148 -0.31 -7.38 -8.23
N ARG A 149 0.86 -7.43 -8.87
CA ARG A 149 1.56 -8.69 -9.21
C ARG A 149 2.45 -9.20 -8.07
N PHE A 150 2.78 -8.31 -7.13
CA PHE A 150 3.59 -8.68 -5.97
C PHE A 150 2.76 -9.37 -4.88
N LEU A 151 1.52 -8.96 -4.66
CA LEU A 151 0.63 -9.49 -3.61
C LEU A 151 -0.15 -10.69 -4.15
N LEU A 152 0.20 -11.89 -3.71
CA LEU A 152 -0.39 -13.14 -4.20
C LEU A 152 -1.53 -13.67 -3.31
N GLY A 153 -1.68 -13.13 -2.11
CA GLY A 153 -2.68 -13.58 -1.13
C GLY A 153 -2.28 -13.19 0.29
N PRO A 154 -3.10 -13.52 1.29
CA PRO A 154 -2.77 -13.26 2.69
C PRO A 154 -1.43 -13.89 3.06
N ARG A 155 -0.50 -13.07 3.56
CA ARG A 155 0.86 -13.51 3.96
C ARG A 155 1.70 -14.11 2.81
N ARG A 156 1.33 -13.84 1.56
CA ARG A 156 2.01 -14.40 0.38
C ARG A 156 2.35 -13.30 -0.61
N THR A 157 3.62 -13.25 -1.00
CA THR A 157 4.15 -12.30 -1.99
C THR A 157 4.96 -13.01 -3.07
N ALA A 158 5.22 -12.32 -4.18
CA ALA A 158 6.06 -12.79 -5.27
C ALA A 158 7.57 -12.58 -5.03
N ARG A 159 7.99 -12.22 -3.80
CA ARG A 159 9.39 -12.10 -3.40
C ARG A 159 10.03 -13.50 -3.37
N ALA A 160 11.11 -13.69 -4.10
CA ALA A 160 11.93 -14.89 -3.95
C ALA A 160 12.70 -14.88 -2.61
N GLU A 161 13.16 -16.04 -2.15
CA GLU A 161 13.84 -16.16 -0.85
C GLU A 161 15.14 -15.37 -0.80
N ASP A 162 15.85 -15.25 -1.93
CA ASP A 162 17.11 -14.52 -2.10
C ASP A 162 16.90 -13.02 -2.45
N GLU A 163 15.65 -12.54 -2.56
CA GLU A 163 15.34 -11.15 -2.85
C GLU A 163 15.04 -10.35 -1.58
N LEU A 164 15.40 -9.07 -1.61
CA LEU A 164 14.99 -8.06 -0.65
C LEU A 164 14.12 -7.01 -1.35
N LEU A 165 12.97 -6.65 -0.74
CA LEU A 165 12.22 -5.47 -1.15
C LEU A 165 13.00 -4.23 -0.68
N THR A 166 13.52 -3.44 -1.63
CA THR A 166 14.38 -2.29 -1.35
C THR A 166 13.68 -0.95 -1.47
N ALA A 167 12.65 -0.87 -2.31
CA ALA A 167 11.87 0.36 -2.47
C ALA A 167 10.50 0.12 -3.12
N PHE A 168 9.70 1.20 -3.12
CA PHE A 168 8.58 1.41 -4.03
C PHE A 168 8.92 2.55 -4.98
N VAL A 169 8.54 2.41 -6.23
CA VAL A 169 8.66 3.45 -7.25
C VAL A 169 7.25 3.86 -7.64
N LEU A 170 6.91 5.12 -7.40
CA LEU A 170 5.63 5.73 -7.72
C LEU A 170 5.83 6.60 -8.96
N PRO A 171 5.30 6.21 -10.13
CA PRO A 171 5.38 7.05 -11.33
C PRO A 171 4.60 8.36 -11.11
N GLU A 172 5.18 9.48 -11.52
CA GLU A 172 4.51 10.77 -11.42
C GLU A 172 3.34 10.83 -12.41
N PRO A 173 2.11 11.11 -11.95
CA PRO A 173 0.96 11.27 -12.81
C PRO A 173 0.98 12.64 -13.51
N PRO A 174 0.06 12.91 -14.47
CA PRO A 174 -0.10 14.23 -15.08
C PRO A 174 -0.27 15.35 -14.05
N PRO A 175 0.13 16.60 -14.38
CA PRO A 175 -0.09 17.75 -13.52
C PRO A 175 -1.57 17.89 -13.13
N GLY A 176 -1.83 18.36 -11.91
CA GLY A 176 -3.21 18.52 -11.41
C GLY A 176 -3.80 17.26 -10.77
N SER A 177 -3.14 16.11 -10.88
CA SER A 177 -3.61 14.88 -10.24
C SER A 177 -3.71 15.02 -8.71
N ARG A 178 -4.69 14.36 -8.12
CA ARG A 178 -4.97 14.37 -6.68
C ARG A 178 -5.28 12.96 -6.19
N SER A 179 -5.04 12.72 -4.91
CA SER A 179 -5.42 11.45 -4.29
C SER A 179 -5.91 11.62 -2.86
N THR A 180 -6.76 10.68 -2.43
CA THR A 180 -7.28 10.61 -1.05
C THR A 180 -7.37 9.18 -0.56
N PHE A 181 -7.47 9.02 0.76
CA PHE A 181 -7.65 7.74 1.43
C PHE A 181 -8.71 7.88 2.52
N LEU A 182 -9.65 6.95 2.55
CA LEU A 182 -10.70 6.87 3.57
C LEU A 182 -10.74 5.48 4.18
N LYS A 183 -10.98 5.44 5.49
CA LYS A 183 -11.01 4.20 6.28
C LYS A 183 -12.25 4.16 7.16
N LEU A 184 -12.87 2.99 7.24
CA LEU A 184 -13.88 2.65 8.23
C LEU A 184 -13.32 1.59 9.19
N GLY A 185 -13.41 1.87 10.47
CA GLY A 185 -13.11 0.95 11.57
C GLY A 185 -14.18 1.03 12.65
N ALA A 186 -14.19 0.13 13.62
CA ALA A 186 -15.13 0.16 14.74
C ALA A 186 -14.94 1.38 15.67
N ARG A 187 -13.82 2.08 15.53
CA ARG A 187 -13.49 3.36 16.20
C ARG A 187 -12.54 4.16 15.31
N ARG A 188 -12.31 5.44 15.67
CA ARG A 188 -11.52 6.34 14.82
C ARG A 188 -10.03 5.97 14.74
N TYR A 189 -9.43 5.51 15.82
CA TYR A 189 -7.99 5.24 15.90
C TYR A 189 -7.69 3.85 16.46
N LEU A 190 -6.47 3.35 16.21
CA LEU A 190 -5.96 2.08 16.77
C LEU A 190 -6.90 0.89 16.50
N VAL A 191 -7.35 0.75 15.27
CA VAL A 191 -8.32 -0.27 14.87
C VAL A 191 -7.95 -0.87 13.53
N ILE A 192 -8.22 -2.16 13.38
CA ILE A 192 -8.11 -2.85 12.09
C ILE A 192 -9.29 -2.43 11.20
N SER A 193 -9.02 -2.15 9.94
CA SER A 193 -10.00 -1.67 8.98
C SER A 193 -11.13 -2.68 8.74
N ILE A 194 -12.36 -2.20 8.75
CA ILE A 194 -13.54 -2.91 8.26
C ILE A 194 -13.58 -2.80 6.73
N ALA A 195 -13.39 -1.59 6.22
CA ALA A 195 -13.21 -1.26 4.82
C ALA A 195 -12.27 -0.06 4.68
N MET A 196 -11.55 0.04 3.58
CA MET A 196 -10.73 1.20 3.25
C MET A 196 -10.67 1.37 1.73
N VAL A 197 -10.63 2.61 1.29
CA VAL A 197 -10.52 2.96 -0.12
C VAL A 197 -9.41 3.98 -0.32
N ALA A 198 -8.69 3.85 -1.41
CA ALA A 198 -7.78 4.86 -1.92
C ALA A 198 -8.24 5.27 -3.32
N ILE A 199 -8.21 6.55 -3.60
CA ILE A 199 -8.69 7.16 -4.84
C ILE A 199 -7.59 8.08 -5.35
N ALA A 200 -7.22 7.94 -6.62
CA ALA A 200 -6.43 8.91 -7.35
C ALA A 200 -7.18 9.28 -8.63
N ILE A 201 -7.22 10.58 -8.94
CA ILE A 201 -7.84 11.10 -10.16
C ILE A 201 -6.90 12.02 -10.92
N ASP A 202 -6.98 11.94 -12.23
CA ASP A 202 -6.33 12.86 -13.16
C ASP A 202 -7.44 13.60 -13.90
N VAL A 203 -7.39 14.93 -13.86
CA VAL A 203 -8.39 15.78 -14.53
C VAL A 203 -7.71 16.51 -15.67
N GLY A 204 -8.31 16.43 -16.86
CA GLY A 204 -7.83 17.13 -18.05
C GLY A 204 -8.20 18.62 -18.03
N ASP A 205 -7.57 19.39 -18.91
CA ASP A 205 -7.82 20.82 -19.08
C ASP A 205 -9.26 21.15 -19.49
N ASP A 206 -9.98 20.14 -20.00
CA ASP A 206 -11.41 20.22 -20.37
C ASP A 206 -12.38 20.06 -19.18
N GLY A 207 -11.85 19.92 -17.96
CA GLY A 207 -12.64 19.70 -16.75
C GLY A 207 -13.28 18.32 -16.66
N ARG A 208 -12.70 17.33 -17.34
CA ARG A 208 -13.15 15.94 -17.29
C ARG A 208 -12.09 15.02 -16.69
N LEU A 209 -12.55 13.92 -16.10
CA LEU A 209 -11.65 12.87 -15.61
C LEU A 209 -10.93 12.21 -16.80
N ALA A 210 -9.63 12.45 -16.91
CA ALA A 210 -8.78 11.74 -17.85
C ALA A 210 -8.53 10.30 -17.40
N ALA A 211 -8.37 10.10 -16.09
CA ALA A 211 -8.23 8.77 -15.47
C ALA A 211 -8.70 8.79 -14.00
N ALA A 212 -9.13 7.64 -13.52
CA ALA A 212 -9.32 7.36 -12.11
C ALA A 212 -8.65 6.04 -11.75
N ARG A 213 -8.07 5.96 -10.55
CA ARG A 213 -7.48 4.75 -9.99
C ARG A 213 -8.04 4.54 -8.59
N LEU A 214 -8.75 3.43 -8.43
CA LEU A 214 -9.53 3.14 -7.24
C LEU A 214 -9.08 1.80 -6.64
N ALA A 215 -8.67 1.80 -5.40
CA ALA A 215 -8.26 0.57 -4.73
C ALA A 215 -9.00 0.39 -3.40
N VAL A 216 -9.43 -0.84 -3.14
CA VAL A 216 -10.19 -1.22 -1.94
C VAL A 216 -9.40 -2.27 -1.16
N GLY A 217 -9.25 -2.06 0.15
CA GLY A 217 -8.65 -3.01 1.07
C GLY A 217 -9.62 -3.50 2.14
N ALA A 218 -9.26 -4.55 2.86
CA ALA A 218 -10.06 -5.26 3.86
C ALA A 218 -11.36 -5.91 3.33
N CYS A 219 -11.55 -5.93 2.01
CA CYS A 219 -12.73 -6.51 1.34
C CYS A 219 -12.34 -7.63 0.36
N GLY A 220 -11.28 -8.37 0.66
CA GLY A 220 -10.77 -9.49 -0.12
C GLY A 220 -9.48 -10.04 0.49
N PRO A 221 -8.94 -11.13 -0.08
CA PRO A 221 -7.69 -11.73 0.38
C PRO A 221 -6.48 -10.78 0.18
N VAL A 222 -6.56 -9.89 -0.80
CA VAL A 222 -5.64 -8.78 -1.05
C VAL A 222 -6.45 -7.54 -1.40
N ALA A 223 -5.85 -6.35 -1.25
CA ALA A 223 -6.46 -5.13 -1.78
C ALA A 223 -6.54 -5.20 -3.32
N SER A 224 -7.61 -4.69 -3.89
CA SER A 224 -7.92 -4.82 -5.32
C SER A 224 -8.30 -3.49 -5.95
N ARG A 225 -7.90 -3.28 -7.21
CA ARG A 225 -8.37 -2.19 -8.07
C ARG A 225 -9.80 -2.48 -8.56
N LEU A 226 -10.51 -1.44 -8.96
CA LEU A 226 -11.89 -1.51 -9.47
C LEU A 226 -11.95 -1.08 -10.96
N PRO A 227 -11.39 -1.87 -11.90
CA PRO A 227 -11.19 -1.43 -13.29
C PRO A 227 -12.49 -1.10 -14.02
N VAL A 228 -13.60 -1.77 -13.71
CA VAL A 228 -14.90 -1.45 -14.31
C VAL A 228 -15.37 -0.07 -13.88
N LEU A 229 -15.28 0.27 -12.60
CA LEU A 229 -15.65 1.59 -12.10
C LEU A 229 -14.70 2.68 -12.63
N GLU A 230 -13.41 2.41 -12.66
CA GLU A 230 -12.38 3.31 -13.24
C GLU A 230 -12.70 3.66 -14.69
N SER A 231 -13.07 2.66 -15.50
CA SER A 231 -13.47 2.86 -16.89
C SER A 231 -14.75 3.67 -17.03
N ARG A 232 -15.75 3.45 -16.16
CA ARG A 232 -17.02 4.20 -16.18
C ARG A 232 -16.87 5.66 -15.78
N LEU A 233 -15.87 5.99 -14.97
CA LEU A 233 -15.58 7.35 -14.52
C LEU A 233 -14.82 8.17 -15.57
N ALA A 234 -14.06 7.51 -16.47
CA ALA A 234 -13.29 8.20 -17.50
C ALA A 234 -14.22 9.04 -18.40
N GLY A 235 -13.83 10.29 -18.69
CA GLY A 235 -14.57 11.25 -19.48
C GLY A 235 -15.71 11.97 -18.75
N MET A 236 -16.00 11.64 -17.50
CA MET A 236 -17.03 12.34 -16.72
C MET A 236 -16.57 13.75 -16.35
N ALA A 237 -17.50 14.72 -16.48
CA ALA A 237 -17.22 16.10 -16.03
C ALA A 237 -17.13 16.17 -14.50
N VAL A 238 -16.21 16.98 -13.97
CA VAL A 238 -16.11 17.28 -12.55
C VAL A 238 -16.85 18.59 -12.22
N PRO A 239 -17.43 18.76 -11.03
CA PRO A 239 -17.43 17.84 -9.90
C PRO A 239 -18.41 16.65 -10.07
N LEU A 240 -18.06 15.51 -9.49
CA LEU A 240 -18.87 14.30 -9.55
C LEU A 240 -20.04 14.39 -8.56
N ALA A 241 -21.27 14.31 -9.06
CA ALA A 241 -22.46 14.32 -8.21
C ALA A 241 -22.63 12.95 -7.48
N PRO A 242 -22.88 12.92 -6.16
CA PRO A 242 -23.09 11.69 -5.41
C PRO A 242 -24.19 10.80 -5.99
N SER A 243 -25.27 11.39 -6.51
CA SER A 243 -26.37 10.65 -7.15
C SER A 243 -25.98 9.97 -8.47
N ALA A 244 -25.02 10.52 -9.20
CA ALA A 244 -24.47 9.87 -10.40
C ALA A 244 -23.54 8.73 -9.99
N LEU A 245 -22.68 8.93 -8.99
CA LEU A 245 -21.76 7.92 -8.45
C LEU A 245 -22.53 6.70 -7.90
N ALA A 246 -23.62 6.92 -7.17
CA ALA A 246 -24.44 5.83 -6.63
C ALA A 246 -25.02 4.89 -7.72
N ARG A 247 -25.22 5.38 -8.93
CA ARG A 247 -25.66 4.55 -10.08
C ARG A 247 -24.52 3.80 -10.77
N LEU A 248 -23.27 4.27 -10.63
CA LEU A 248 -22.09 3.66 -11.24
C LEU A 248 -21.46 2.58 -10.38
N ILE A 249 -21.63 2.70 -9.04
CA ILE A 249 -21.07 1.76 -8.06
C ILE A 249 -22.08 0.63 -7.83
N ASP A 250 -22.20 -0.24 -8.80
CA ASP A 250 -23.08 -1.42 -8.78
C ASP A 250 -22.28 -2.72 -8.50
N THR A 251 -22.96 -3.85 -8.59
CA THR A 251 -22.37 -5.17 -8.35
C THR A 251 -21.20 -5.47 -9.31
N ASP A 252 -21.30 -5.05 -10.58
CA ASP A 252 -20.23 -5.28 -11.56
C ASP A 252 -19.00 -4.43 -11.26
N ALA A 253 -19.20 -3.17 -10.83
CA ALA A 253 -18.13 -2.29 -10.40
C ALA A 253 -17.38 -2.83 -9.19
N LEU A 254 -18.06 -3.55 -8.29
CA LEU A 254 -17.53 -4.16 -7.09
C LEU A 254 -17.13 -5.64 -7.27
N ALA A 255 -17.26 -6.20 -8.48
CA ALA A 255 -16.99 -7.61 -8.76
C ALA A 255 -15.60 -8.15 -8.34
N PRO A 256 -14.50 -7.35 -8.28
CA PRO A 256 -13.22 -7.82 -7.77
C PRO A 256 -13.22 -8.12 -6.26
N LEU A 257 -14.16 -7.58 -5.50
CA LEU A 257 -14.17 -7.69 -4.04
C LEU A 257 -14.71 -9.06 -3.59
N ARG A 258 -14.11 -9.58 -2.52
CA ARG A 258 -14.48 -10.87 -1.90
C ARG A 258 -14.44 -10.72 -0.37
N PRO A 259 -15.34 -9.87 0.19
CA PRO A 259 -15.38 -9.66 1.64
C PRO A 259 -15.77 -10.93 2.38
N ILE A 260 -15.29 -11.07 3.59
CA ILE A 260 -15.63 -12.17 4.50
C ILE A 260 -16.42 -11.64 5.68
N ASP A 261 -17.16 -12.53 6.33
CA ASP A 261 -17.72 -12.30 7.66
C ASP A 261 -16.64 -12.60 8.70
N ASP A 262 -16.42 -11.67 9.61
CA ASP A 262 -15.53 -11.86 10.76
C ASP A 262 -16.05 -11.09 11.99
N VAL A 263 -15.27 -11.12 13.08
CA VAL A 263 -15.63 -10.44 14.36
C VAL A 263 -15.80 -8.91 14.21
N ARG A 264 -15.37 -8.33 13.09
CA ARG A 264 -15.42 -6.88 12.85
C ARG A 264 -16.66 -6.47 12.09
N SER A 265 -17.11 -7.30 11.13
CA SER A 265 -18.25 -6.99 10.29
C SER A 265 -18.61 -8.16 9.35
N ASN A 266 -19.83 -8.15 8.82
CA ASN A 266 -20.24 -9.06 7.76
C ASN A 266 -19.95 -8.50 6.35
N ALA A 267 -19.99 -9.37 5.36
CA ALA A 267 -19.69 -9.05 3.97
C ALA A 267 -20.63 -7.99 3.37
N PRO A 268 -21.97 -8.05 3.54
CA PRO A 268 -22.87 -7.02 3.04
C PRO A 268 -22.56 -5.63 3.57
N TYR A 269 -22.30 -5.49 4.87
CA TYR A 269 -21.94 -4.21 5.47
C TYR A 269 -20.61 -3.66 4.92
N ARG A 270 -19.62 -4.53 4.67
CA ARG A 270 -18.36 -4.09 4.07
C ARG A 270 -18.58 -3.52 2.67
N LEU A 271 -19.42 -4.14 1.83
CA LEU A 271 -19.74 -3.63 0.49
C LEU A 271 -20.52 -2.31 0.54
N ASP A 272 -21.47 -2.16 1.45
CA ASP A 272 -22.18 -0.90 1.68
C ASP A 272 -21.22 0.22 2.13
N ALA A 273 -20.33 -0.10 3.06
CA ALA A 273 -19.29 0.82 3.51
C ALA A 273 -18.36 1.24 2.36
N VAL A 274 -17.91 0.31 1.52
CA VAL A 274 -17.09 0.62 0.32
C VAL A 274 -17.83 1.57 -0.61
N THR A 275 -19.10 1.30 -0.91
CA THR A 275 -19.95 2.16 -1.76
C THR A 275 -20.02 3.58 -1.19
N THR A 276 -20.25 3.69 0.11
CA THR A 276 -20.31 4.99 0.81
C THR A 276 -18.99 5.73 0.77
N LEU A 277 -17.86 5.03 1.06
CA LEU A 277 -16.52 5.62 1.08
C LEU A 277 -16.08 6.07 -0.34
N LEU A 278 -16.36 5.27 -1.37
CA LEU A 278 -16.07 5.61 -2.77
C LEU A 278 -16.89 6.83 -3.21
N THR A 279 -18.19 6.83 -2.94
CA THR A 279 -19.09 7.95 -3.30
C THR A 279 -18.62 9.25 -2.66
N ARG A 280 -18.33 9.22 -1.36
CA ARG A 280 -17.86 10.38 -0.62
C ARG A 280 -16.49 10.84 -1.10
N GLY A 281 -15.51 9.94 -1.18
CA GLY A 281 -14.14 10.31 -1.56
C GLY A 281 -14.04 10.82 -3.00
N LEU A 282 -14.78 10.25 -3.96
CA LEU A 282 -14.84 10.74 -5.34
C LEU A 282 -15.50 12.12 -5.42
N ALA A 283 -16.61 12.33 -4.70
CA ALA A 283 -17.30 13.62 -4.71
C ALA A 283 -16.42 14.73 -4.10
N GLU A 284 -15.83 14.49 -2.91
CA GLU A 284 -14.95 15.44 -2.23
C GLU A 284 -13.72 15.76 -3.07
N LEU A 285 -13.00 14.73 -3.56
CA LEU A 285 -11.76 14.90 -4.32
C LEU A 285 -11.99 15.62 -5.65
N SER A 286 -13.09 15.36 -6.34
CA SER A 286 -13.45 16.03 -7.60
C SER A 286 -13.84 17.51 -7.42
N GLN A 287 -14.24 17.94 -6.22
CA GLN A 287 -14.44 19.34 -5.88
C GLN A 287 -13.12 20.07 -5.60
N GLU A 288 -12.19 19.42 -4.90
CA GLU A 288 -10.88 19.99 -4.55
C GLU A 288 -10.01 20.31 -5.77
N VAL A 289 -10.21 19.61 -6.90
CA VAL A 289 -9.47 19.88 -8.14
C VAL A 289 -9.89 21.21 -8.78
N LEU A 290 -11.10 21.71 -8.49
CA LEU A 290 -11.63 22.97 -9.03
C LEU A 290 -11.31 24.18 -8.16
N ALA A 291 -10.79 23.96 -6.94
CA ALA A 291 -10.44 25.00 -5.96
C ALA A 291 -8.97 25.42 -6.06
#